data_060aed0ac8526e654fc10ecda11ef9d0
#
_entry.id   060aed0ac8526e654fc10ecda11ef9d0
#
_cell.length_a   1.000
_cell.length_b   1.000
_cell.length_c   1.000
_cell.angle_alpha   90.00
_cell.angle_beta   90.00
_cell.angle_gamma   90.00
#
_symmetry.space_group_name_H-M   'P 1'
#
loop_
_entity.id
_entity.type
_entity.pdbx_description
1 polymer ?
#
loop_
_entity_poly.entity_id
_entity_poly.type
_entity_poly.pdbx_seq_one_letter_code
_entity_poly.pdbx_strand_id
1 'polypeptide(L)'
;MQNKFYFTGIFSNIYKKSSKFSEVTSQILYGEKFKILSKNKSWIKIKSDFDNYTGYIQNKNYSKEFKANYKVSSLKANIYKKPNFKTNIFLSLGSKLSVKETNKNYARIDKNKWVKKKDIK
;
A
#
# COMPACT_ATOMS: atom_id res chain seq x y z
N MET A 1 -8.60 13.93 17.63
CA MET A 1 -7.57 12.93 17.44
C MET A 1 -7.75 12.22 16.12
N GLN A 2 -6.67 12.08 15.33
CA GLN A 2 -6.78 11.48 14.01
C GLN A 2 -6.47 9.99 14.05
N ASN A 3 -7.38 9.18 13.49
CA ASN A 3 -7.19 7.74 13.32
C ASN A 3 -6.76 7.43 11.89
N LYS A 4 -5.89 8.28 11.35
CA LYS A 4 -5.41 8.13 9.97
C LYS A 4 -4.16 7.28 9.94
N PHE A 5 -4.16 6.33 9.02
CA PHE A 5 -3.05 5.39 8.81
C PHE A 5 -2.79 5.26 7.34
N TYR A 6 -1.66 4.63 7.01
CA TYR A 6 -1.28 4.40 5.64
C TYR A 6 -1.11 2.91 5.39
N PHE A 7 -1.64 2.45 4.27
CA PHE A 7 -1.54 1.05 3.91
C PHE A 7 -0.13 0.79 3.35
N THR A 8 0.64 -0.04 4.01
CA THR A 8 2.01 -0.38 3.61
C THR A 8 2.16 -1.83 3.19
N GLY A 9 1.05 -2.52 2.98
CA GLY A 9 1.04 -3.82 2.30
C GLY A 9 1.07 -3.61 0.79
N ILE A 10 1.27 -4.68 0.03
CA ILE A 10 1.34 -4.59 -1.42
C ILE A 10 0.01 -4.12 -1.99
N PHE A 11 -1.06 -4.78 -1.62
CA PHE A 11 -2.42 -4.31 -1.79
C PHE A 11 -3.33 -5.20 -0.97
N SER A 12 -4.56 -4.77 -0.76
CA SER A 12 -5.55 -5.61 -0.09
C SER A 12 -6.93 -5.36 -0.67
N ASN A 13 -7.72 -6.41 -0.69
CA ASN A 13 -9.16 -6.27 -0.89
C ASN A 13 -9.75 -5.62 0.36
N ILE A 14 -10.76 -4.79 0.16
CA ILE A 14 -11.60 -4.28 1.24
C ILE A 14 -12.87 -5.10 1.22
N TYR A 15 -13.13 -5.81 2.31
CA TYR A 15 -14.25 -6.75 2.40
C TYR A 15 -15.45 -6.11 3.07
N LYS A 16 -16.63 -6.55 2.65
CA LYS A 16 -17.90 -6.07 3.23
C LYS A 16 -18.03 -6.47 4.69
N LYS A 17 -17.52 -7.65 5.05
CA LYS A 17 -17.54 -8.18 6.42
C LYS A 17 -16.14 -8.62 6.82
N SER A 18 -15.93 -8.87 8.10
CA SER A 18 -14.63 -9.27 8.64
C SER A 18 -14.32 -10.73 8.34
N SER A 19 -14.26 -11.07 7.07
CA SER A 19 -13.99 -12.44 6.60
C SER A 19 -13.41 -12.39 5.18
N LYS A 20 -12.43 -13.24 4.92
CA LYS A 20 -11.86 -13.40 3.58
C LYS A 20 -12.85 -13.98 2.57
N PHE A 21 -13.93 -14.57 3.05
CA PHE A 21 -14.96 -15.14 2.20
C PHE A 21 -16.10 -14.17 1.92
N SER A 22 -16.01 -12.97 2.49
CA SER A 22 -17.00 -11.92 2.26
C SER A 22 -16.84 -11.31 0.87
N GLU A 23 -17.90 -10.63 0.45
CA GLU A 23 -17.85 -9.84 -0.79
C GLU A 23 -16.77 -8.77 -0.71
N VAL A 24 -16.04 -8.58 -1.82
CA VAL A 24 -15.05 -7.51 -1.96
C VAL A 24 -15.76 -6.26 -2.44
N THR A 25 -15.65 -5.17 -1.69
CA THR A 25 -16.30 -3.91 -2.04
C THR A 25 -15.36 -2.92 -2.72
N SER A 26 -14.05 -3.03 -2.48
CA SER A 26 -13.04 -2.17 -3.07
C SER A 26 -11.68 -2.77 -2.81
N GLN A 27 -10.64 -2.00 -3.11
CA GLN A 27 -9.25 -2.39 -2.86
C GLN A 27 -8.48 -1.20 -2.34
N ILE A 28 -7.42 -1.46 -1.57
CA ILE A 28 -6.51 -0.42 -1.10
C ILE A 28 -5.11 -0.76 -1.57
N LEU A 29 -4.41 0.27 -2.05
CA LEU A 29 -3.07 0.14 -2.63
C LEU A 29 -2.00 0.64 -1.67
N TYR A 30 -0.77 0.21 -1.92
CA TYR A 30 0.39 0.65 -1.15
C TYR A 30 0.46 2.18 -1.08
N GLY A 31 0.63 2.69 0.14
CA GLY A 31 0.74 4.13 0.40
C GLY A 31 -0.57 4.87 0.50
N GLU A 32 -1.71 4.22 0.27
CA GLU A 32 -2.99 4.88 0.40
C GLU A 32 -3.37 5.09 1.86
N LYS A 33 -4.02 6.22 2.10
CA LYS A 33 -4.41 6.65 3.44
C LYS A 33 -5.80 6.16 3.77
N PHE A 34 -6.01 5.79 5.02
CA PHE A 34 -7.32 5.36 5.49
C PHE A 34 -7.54 5.75 6.94
N LYS A 35 -8.80 5.76 7.34
CA LYS A 35 -9.19 6.00 8.71
C LYS A 35 -9.68 4.70 9.33
N ILE A 36 -9.30 4.42 10.58
CA ILE A 36 -9.81 3.27 11.31
C ILE A 36 -11.09 3.66 12.01
N LEU A 37 -12.17 2.94 11.73
CA LEU A 37 -13.47 3.16 12.34
C LEU A 37 -13.67 2.28 13.57
N SER A 38 -13.18 1.04 13.52
CA SER A 38 -13.20 0.12 14.64
C SER A 38 -12.17 -0.98 14.38
N LYS A 39 -11.76 -1.66 15.44
CA LYS A 39 -10.80 -2.74 15.27
C LYS A 39 -11.00 -3.82 16.33
N ASN A 40 -10.67 -5.04 15.95
CA ASN A 40 -10.48 -6.13 16.87
C ASN A 40 -9.09 -6.74 16.62
N LYS A 41 -8.84 -7.90 17.19
CA LYS A 41 -7.52 -8.53 17.11
C LYS A 41 -7.08 -8.82 15.67
N SER A 42 -7.99 -9.27 14.83
CA SER A 42 -7.65 -9.79 13.49
C SER A 42 -8.07 -8.87 12.35
N TRP A 43 -9.07 -8.03 12.55
CA TRP A 43 -9.65 -7.20 11.50
C TRP A 43 -9.82 -5.77 11.94
N ILE A 44 -9.71 -4.85 10.98
CA ILE A 44 -10.06 -3.44 11.21
C ILE A 44 -11.08 -3.02 10.18
N LYS A 45 -12.05 -2.23 10.65
CA LYS A 45 -12.99 -1.56 9.75
C LYS A 45 -12.41 -0.22 9.40
N ILE A 46 -12.30 0.06 8.11
CA ILE A 46 -11.66 1.26 7.62
C ILE A 46 -12.57 2.06 6.71
N LYS A 47 -12.19 3.31 6.53
CA LYS A 47 -12.74 4.17 5.48
C LYS A 47 -11.57 4.68 4.66
N SER A 48 -11.54 4.33 3.38
CA SER A 48 -10.51 4.75 2.45
C SER A 48 -10.63 6.25 2.16
N ASP A 49 -9.51 6.98 2.20
CA ASP A 49 -9.52 8.40 1.88
C ASP A 49 -9.74 8.66 0.39
N PHE A 50 -9.30 7.75 -0.47
CA PHE A 50 -9.37 7.93 -1.91
C PHE A 50 -10.80 7.98 -2.43
N ASP A 51 -11.62 7.03 -2.03
CA ASP A 51 -12.98 6.87 -2.57
C ASP A 51 -14.05 6.77 -1.48
N ASN A 52 -13.70 7.00 -0.24
CA ASN A 52 -14.61 6.94 0.92
C ASN A 52 -15.32 5.60 1.12
N TYR A 53 -14.81 4.54 0.52
CA TYR A 53 -15.35 3.21 0.77
C TYR A 53 -15.06 2.77 2.20
N THR A 54 -16.04 2.09 2.79
CA THR A 54 -15.87 1.47 4.09
C THR A 54 -15.86 -0.05 3.94
N GLY A 55 -15.14 -0.70 4.82
CA GLY A 55 -15.09 -2.15 4.82
C GLY A 55 -13.96 -2.64 5.71
N TYR A 56 -13.63 -3.89 5.57
CA TYR A 56 -12.69 -4.55 6.48
C TYR A 56 -11.42 -4.99 5.77
N ILE A 57 -10.29 -4.77 6.43
CA ILE A 57 -8.99 -5.34 6.05
C ILE A 57 -8.38 -6.00 7.27
N GLN A 58 -7.39 -6.84 7.04
CA GLN A 58 -6.72 -7.51 8.15
C GLN A 58 -5.90 -6.51 8.97
N ASN A 59 -5.88 -6.72 10.28
CA ASN A 59 -5.11 -5.86 11.18
C ASN A 59 -3.65 -6.29 11.17
N LYS A 60 -2.78 -5.44 10.58
CA LYS A 60 -1.34 -5.71 10.45
C LYS A 60 -0.46 -4.59 10.99
N ASN A 61 -0.97 -3.81 11.93
CA ASN A 61 -0.21 -2.73 12.58
C ASN A 61 0.34 -1.70 11.59
N TYR A 62 -0.56 -1.00 10.93
CA TYR A 62 -0.20 -0.02 9.92
C TYR A 62 0.38 1.26 10.53
N SER A 63 1.23 1.96 9.77
CA SER A 63 1.90 3.15 10.21
C SER A 63 1.01 4.39 10.14
N LYS A 64 1.17 5.28 11.11
CA LYS A 64 0.56 6.62 11.08
C LYS A 64 1.39 7.60 10.27
N GLU A 65 2.63 7.26 9.96
CA GLU A 65 3.57 8.15 9.30
C GLU A 65 3.99 7.58 7.97
N PHE A 66 3.70 8.34 6.92
CA PHE A 66 4.09 7.98 5.57
C PHE A 66 4.01 9.22 4.72
N LYS A 67 5.13 9.62 4.14
CA LYS A 67 5.17 10.80 3.30
C LYS A 67 5.47 10.39 1.86
N ALA A 68 4.45 10.33 1.04
CA ALA A 68 4.59 9.98 -0.35
C ALA A 68 5.28 11.11 -1.11
N ASN A 69 6.30 10.75 -1.89
CA ASN A 69 6.98 11.70 -2.78
C ASN A 69 6.99 11.22 -4.23
N TYR A 70 6.55 10.00 -4.47
CA TYR A 70 6.41 9.41 -5.81
C TYR A 70 5.16 8.56 -5.87
N LYS A 71 4.78 8.17 -7.08
CA LYS A 71 3.72 7.18 -7.29
C LYS A 71 4.09 6.29 -8.47
N VAL A 72 3.52 5.09 -8.50
CA VAL A 72 3.68 4.18 -9.63
C VAL A 72 2.92 4.75 -10.81
N SER A 73 3.61 4.96 -11.92
CA SER A 73 3.06 5.54 -13.15
C SER A 73 2.95 4.54 -14.29
N SER A 74 3.56 3.37 -14.16
CA SER A 74 3.38 2.24 -15.08
C SER A 74 2.24 1.36 -14.60
N LEU A 75 1.75 0.44 -15.46
CA LEU A 75 0.70 -0.50 -15.04
C LEU A 75 1.11 -1.25 -13.78
N LYS A 76 2.38 -1.61 -13.68
CA LYS A 76 2.93 -2.20 -12.48
C LYS A 76 4.40 -1.82 -12.33
N ALA A 77 4.86 -1.75 -11.09
CA ALA A 77 6.27 -1.58 -10.77
C ALA A 77 6.73 -2.83 -10.03
N ASN A 78 7.58 -3.63 -10.65
CA ASN A 78 8.11 -4.82 -10.01
C ASN A 78 8.96 -4.42 -8.81
N ILE A 79 8.87 -5.20 -7.74
CA ILE A 79 9.70 -5.02 -6.56
C ILE A 79 10.95 -5.85 -6.70
N TYR A 80 12.09 -5.22 -6.41
CA TYR A 80 13.41 -5.84 -6.41
C TYR A 80 13.90 -5.90 -4.96
N LYS A 81 14.50 -6.99 -4.60
CA LYS A 81 15.09 -7.15 -3.26
C LYS A 81 16.29 -6.22 -3.09
N LYS A 82 17.04 -6.04 -4.16
CA LYS A 82 18.09 -5.03 -4.35
C LYS A 82 18.23 -4.85 -5.86
N PRO A 83 18.92 -3.81 -6.35
CA PRO A 83 19.07 -3.62 -7.79
C PRO A 83 19.50 -4.91 -8.51
N ASN A 84 18.81 -5.22 -9.60
CA ASN A 84 19.00 -6.41 -10.44
C ASN A 84 18.52 -7.73 -9.85
N PHE A 85 17.91 -7.73 -8.64
CA PHE A 85 17.38 -8.96 -8.03
C PHE A 85 15.87 -8.87 -7.92
N LYS A 86 15.20 -9.19 -9.01
CA LYS A 86 13.75 -9.11 -9.14
C LYS A 86 13.05 -10.17 -8.29
N THR A 87 11.97 -9.77 -7.64
CA THR A 87 11.02 -10.69 -7.01
C THR A 87 9.82 -10.88 -7.95
N ASN A 88 8.88 -11.73 -7.58
CA ASN A 88 7.62 -11.87 -8.32
C ASN A 88 6.49 -11.06 -7.70
N ILE A 89 6.85 -10.06 -6.89
CA ILE A 89 5.89 -9.12 -6.28
C ILE A 89 5.94 -7.81 -7.07
N PHE A 90 4.81 -7.15 -7.21
CA PHE A 90 4.76 -5.86 -7.87
C PHE A 90 3.73 -4.94 -7.22
N LEU A 91 3.89 -3.65 -7.44
CA LEU A 91 2.94 -2.62 -7.02
C LEU A 91 2.13 -2.16 -8.22
N SER A 92 0.85 -1.93 -8.00
CA SER A 92 -0.07 -1.51 -9.05
C SER A 92 0.04 -0.02 -9.36
N LEU A 93 -0.38 0.35 -10.57
CA LEU A 93 -0.52 1.75 -10.98
C LEU A 93 -1.29 2.54 -9.91
N GLY A 94 -0.76 3.67 -9.53
CA GLY A 94 -1.39 4.53 -8.53
C GLY A 94 -0.90 4.32 -7.11
N SER A 95 -0.16 3.25 -6.84
CA SER A 95 0.47 3.06 -5.51
C SER A 95 1.35 4.27 -5.20
N LYS A 96 1.31 4.74 -3.95
CA LYS A 96 2.07 5.88 -3.50
C LYS A 96 3.32 5.44 -2.79
N LEU A 97 4.43 6.09 -3.05
CA LEU A 97 5.73 5.65 -2.59
C LEU A 97 6.44 6.74 -1.78
N SER A 98 7.12 6.31 -0.72
CA SER A 98 8.07 7.14 0.01
C SER A 98 9.47 6.66 -0.36
N VAL A 99 10.07 7.31 -1.36
CA VAL A 99 11.39 6.95 -1.85
C VAL A 99 12.44 7.44 -0.87
N LYS A 100 13.27 6.52 -0.36
CA LYS A 100 14.30 6.79 0.65
C LYS A 100 15.65 7.14 0.04
N GLU A 101 15.99 6.49 -1.06
CA GLU A 101 17.23 6.74 -1.78
C GLU A 101 17.09 6.30 -3.23
N THR A 102 17.95 6.83 -4.08
CA THR A 102 17.94 6.47 -5.49
C THR A 102 19.36 6.19 -5.95
N ASN A 103 19.48 5.35 -6.99
CA ASN A 103 20.68 5.27 -7.78
C ASN A 103 20.31 5.56 -9.23
N LYS A 104 21.16 5.22 -10.19
CA LYS A 104 20.93 5.55 -11.59
C LYS A 104 19.58 5.06 -12.12
N ASN A 105 19.22 3.82 -11.82
CA ASN A 105 18.04 3.16 -12.42
C ASN A 105 16.98 2.72 -11.41
N TYR A 106 17.27 2.78 -10.12
CA TYR A 106 16.41 2.22 -9.08
C TYR A 106 16.15 3.22 -7.97
N ALA A 107 15.02 3.02 -7.30
CA ALA A 107 14.63 3.79 -6.12
C ALA A 107 14.26 2.82 -5.00
N ARG A 108 14.77 3.05 -3.80
CA ARG A 108 14.47 2.23 -2.63
C ARG A 108 13.26 2.82 -1.90
N ILE A 109 12.27 1.99 -1.67
CA ILE A 109 11.03 2.42 -1.00
C ILE A 109 10.92 1.87 0.42
N ASP A 110 11.66 0.81 0.73
CA ASP A 110 11.69 0.24 2.07
C ASP A 110 12.89 -0.72 2.13
N LYS A 111 13.13 -1.30 3.29
CA LYS A 111 14.19 -2.30 3.45
C LYS A 111 13.97 -3.45 2.47
N ASN A 112 14.99 -3.74 1.67
CA ASN A 112 14.94 -4.81 0.66
C ASN A 112 13.79 -4.65 -0.34
N LYS A 113 13.38 -3.40 -0.61
CA LYS A 113 12.34 -3.11 -1.59
C LYS A 113 12.75 -1.97 -2.47
N TRP A 114 13.07 -2.30 -3.72
CA TRP A 114 13.47 -1.35 -4.75
C TRP A 114 12.52 -1.45 -5.93
N VAL A 115 12.34 -0.36 -6.63
CA VAL A 115 11.58 -0.31 -7.89
C VAL A 115 12.42 0.39 -8.93
N LYS A 116 12.11 0.16 -10.20
CA LYS A 116 12.79 0.88 -11.27
C LYS A 116 12.27 2.31 -11.36
N LYS A 117 13.18 3.26 -11.52
CA LYS A 117 12.81 4.67 -11.64
C LYS A 117 11.90 4.96 -12.82
N LYS A 118 12.03 4.20 -13.91
CA LYS A 118 11.17 4.37 -15.08
C LYS A 118 9.68 4.10 -14.81
N ASP A 119 9.37 3.37 -13.75
CA ASP A 119 8.01 2.97 -13.41
C ASP A 119 7.33 3.92 -12.43
N ILE A 120 8.00 4.98 -12.01
CA ILE A 120 7.50 5.90 -10.99
C ILE A 120 7.66 7.35 -11.42
N LYS A 121 6.86 8.20 -10.81
CA LYS A 121 6.95 9.66 -11.00
C LYS A 121 6.83 10.38 -9.69
#